data_3dfd2735b524df95956f6c52f0fb0887
#
_entry.id   3dfd2735b524df95956f6c52f0fb0887
#
_cell.length_a   1.000
_cell.length_b   1.000
_cell.length_c   1.000
_cell.angle_alpha   90.00
_cell.angle_beta   90.00
_cell.angle_gamma   90.00
#
_symmetry.space_group_name_H-M   'P 1'
#
loop_
_entity.id
_entity.type
_entity.pdbx_description
1 polymer ?
#
loop_
_entity_poly.entity_id
_entity_poly.type
_entity_poly.pdbx_seq_one_letter_code
_entity_poly.pdbx_strand_id
1 'polypeptide(L)'
;RIPSSAASDVYKRQALRDGMSILQPLLPPSMPSWVWWNGFLDEAPDLMEQLACAPRRLILDTAVGNPSHCLNLLRSRVESGQAVNDLNWLRLRSWRETLAMVFDPPNRRDALCHITQLDIDVEGHHPAQGLLMAAWIADRLGWQLLGSKVSEEGVTAQFSRHDGADIRFQLMTVPTGQPSVHAGQMVGLRLICQPEQGQGVCVILCAESGGCMRLEGGGMASLELHEEIVSVQHATPEMDVARLLSGGHDSTNPLLAAAAPLAARLLS
;
A
#
# COMPACT_ATOMS: atom_id res chain seq x y z
N ARG A 1 21.17 -13.71 -33.57
CA ARG A 1 21.40 -12.94 -32.32
C ARG A 1 20.11 -12.24 -31.99
N ILE A 2 19.43 -12.67 -30.96
CA ILE A 2 18.27 -11.99 -30.39
C ILE A 2 18.78 -10.63 -29.87
N PRO A 3 18.17 -9.50 -30.24
CA PRO A 3 18.55 -8.21 -29.64
C PRO A 3 18.43 -8.32 -28.13
N SER A 4 19.40 -7.81 -27.38
CA SER A 4 19.33 -7.79 -25.93
C SER A 4 18.05 -7.04 -25.52
N SER A 5 17.38 -7.47 -24.47
CA SER A 5 16.19 -6.82 -23.93
C SER A 5 16.39 -5.31 -23.74
N ALA A 6 17.57 -4.89 -23.29
CA ALA A 6 17.95 -3.50 -23.15
C ALA A 6 17.88 -2.67 -24.44
N ALA A 7 18.31 -3.22 -25.59
CA ALA A 7 18.21 -2.48 -26.87
C ALA A 7 16.75 -2.32 -27.33
N SER A 8 15.90 -3.33 -27.09
CA SER A 8 14.46 -3.26 -27.35
C SER A 8 13.78 -2.20 -26.48
N ASP A 9 14.17 -2.08 -25.23
CA ASP A 9 13.57 -1.14 -24.27
C ASP A 9 14.00 0.31 -24.59
N VAL A 10 15.25 0.53 -24.98
CA VAL A 10 15.71 1.85 -25.47
C VAL A 10 14.93 2.28 -26.69
N TYR A 11 14.72 1.37 -27.65
CA TYR A 11 13.94 1.67 -28.87
C TYR A 11 12.49 1.99 -28.56
N LYS A 12 11.83 1.25 -27.68
CA LYS A 12 10.45 1.52 -27.25
C LYS A 12 10.33 2.88 -26.56
N ARG A 13 11.29 3.24 -25.69
CA ARG A 13 11.32 4.55 -25.02
C ARG A 13 11.51 5.68 -26.01
N GLN A 14 12.36 5.51 -27.02
CA GLN A 14 12.55 6.51 -28.07
C GLN A 14 11.28 6.69 -28.90
N ALA A 15 10.66 5.59 -29.34
CA ALA A 15 9.40 5.64 -30.10
C ALA A 15 8.25 6.31 -29.30
N LEU A 16 8.21 6.11 -27.97
CA LEU A 16 7.26 6.79 -27.09
C LEU A 16 7.55 8.30 -26.99
N ARG A 17 8.82 8.69 -26.85
CA ARG A 17 9.21 10.11 -26.85
C ARG A 17 8.85 10.82 -28.17
N ASP A 18 9.12 10.16 -29.29
CA ASP A 18 8.79 10.67 -30.61
C ASP A 18 7.26 10.79 -30.81
N GLY A 19 6.51 9.84 -30.24
CA GLY A 19 5.04 9.86 -30.23
C GLY A 19 4.41 10.97 -29.38
N MET A 20 5.15 11.51 -28.38
CA MET A 20 4.66 12.56 -27.50
C MET A 20 4.28 13.83 -28.24
N SER A 21 5.01 14.20 -29.29
CA SER A 21 4.69 15.36 -30.13
C SER A 21 3.35 15.23 -30.83
N ILE A 22 2.89 14.00 -31.07
CA ILE A 22 1.59 13.69 -31.68
C ILE A 22 0.50 13.63 -30.61
N LEU A 23 0.81 13.09 -29.42
CA LEU A 23 -0.17 12.90 -28.36
C LEU A 23 -0.50 14.22 -27.63
N GLN A 24 0.48 15.08 -27.41
CA GLN A 24 0.31 16.32 -26.67
C GLN A 24 -0.80 17.23 -27.21
N PRO A 25 -0.93 17.48 -28.54
CA PRO A 25 -2.03 18.25 -29.08
C PRO A 25 -3.41 17.59 -28.94
N LEU A 26 -3.46 16.26 -28.77
CA LEU A 26 -4.71 15.51 -28.61
C LEU A 26 -5.21 15.49 -27.16
N LEU A 27 -4.44 16.01 -26.23
CA LEU A 27 -4.76 16.07 -24.80
C LEU A 27 -4.93 17.54 -24.37
N PRO A 28 -6.04 18.20 -24.72
CA PRO A 28 -6.26 19.60 -24.39
C PRO A 28 -6.27 19.79 -22.87
N PRO A 29 -5.65 20.87 -22.34
CA PRO A 29 -5.56 21.13 -20.90
C PRO A 29 -6.90 21.28 -20.20
N SER A 30 -7.96 21.62 -20.93
CA SER A 30 -9.31 21.78 -20.41
C SER A 30 -10.06 20.47 -20.19
N MET A 31 -9.55 19.35 -20.73
CA MET A 31 -10.20 18.04 -20.61
C MET A 31 -9.59 17.26 -19.44
N PRO A 32 -10.40 16.86 -18.43
CA PRO A 32 -9.94 15.97 -17.39
C PRO A 32 -9.38 14.69 -18.00
N SER A 33 -8.12 14.40 -17.73
CA SER A 33 -7.45 13.22 -18.29
C SER A 33 -6.73 12.46 -17.19
N TRP A 34 -6.74 11.14 -17.34
CA TRP A 34 -6.00 10.22 -16.50
C TRP A 34 -4.79 9.69 -17.26
N VAL A 35 -3.67 9.61 -16.60
CA VAL A 35 -2.48 8.91 -17.08
C VAL A 35 -2.31 7.68 -16.20
N TRP A 36 -2.51 6.51 -16.79
CA TRP A 36 -2.16 5.26 -16.13
C TRP A 36 -0.76 4.85 -16.56
N TRP A 37 0.17 4.90 -15.62
CA TRP A 37 1.53 4.42 -15.83
C TRP A 37 1.57 2.91 -15.56
N ASN A 38 1.54 2.13 -16.64
CA ASN A 38 1.58 0.66 -16.60
C ASN A 38 3.01 0.17 -16.90
N GLY A 39 3.92 0.29 -15.94
CA GLY A 39 5.32 -0.10 -16.07
C GLY A 39 6.10 0.21 -14.79
N PHE A 40 7.38 -0.13 -14.80
CA PHE A 40 8.27 0.20 -13.68
C PHE A 40 8.38 1.71 -13.48
N LEU A 41 8.18 2.17 -12.25
CA LEU A 41 8.13 3.60 -11.92
C LEU A 41 9.52 4.27 -12.02
N ASP A 42 10.58 3.50 -11.95
CA ASP A 42 11.98 3.93 -11.99
C ASP A 42 12.61 3.88 -13.41
N GLU A 43 11.90 3.33 -14.41
CA GLU A 43 12.51 3.13 -15.74
C GLU A 43 12.49 4.32 -16.69
N ALA A 44 11.54 5.22 -16.59
CA ALA A 44 11.41 6.36 -17.51
C ALA A 44 10.82 7.60 -16.81
N PRO A 45 11.50 8.14 -15.76
CA PRO A 45 10.98 9.24 -14.97
C PRO A 45 10.67 10.49 -15.80
N ASP A 46 11.54 10.85 -16.75
CA ASP A 46 11.33 12.03 -17.61
C ASP A 46 10.07 11.95 -18.46
N LEU A 47 9.77 10.75 -19.01
CA LEU A 47 8.59 10.53 -19.81
C LEU A 47 7.33 10.57 -18.95
N MET A 48 7.38 9.97 -17.79
CA MET A 48 6.29 10.01 -16.82
C MET A 48 6.00 11.45 -16.39
N GLU A 49 7.03 12.26 -16.11
CA GLU A 49 6.89 13.68 -15.76
C GLU A 49 6.19 14.47 -16.90
N GLN A 50 6.58 14.25 -18.14
CA GLN A 50 5.97 14.91 -19.29
C GLN A 50 4.49 14.54 -19.48
N LEU A 51 4.16 13.26 -19.25
CA LEU A 51 2.78 12.77 -19.39
C LEU A 51 1.91 13.16 -18.20
N ALA A 52 2.48 13.09 -17.00
CA ALA A 52 1.75 13.28 -15.75
C ALA A 52 1.72 14.73 -15.25
N CYS A 53 2.22 15.69 -16.04
CA CYS A 53 2.17 17.10 -15.65
C CYS A 53 0.71 17.56 -15.41
N ALA A 54 0.53 18.42 -14.41
CA ALA A 54 -0.78 18.99 -14.09
C ALA A 54 -1.40 19.68 -15.34
N PRO A 55 -2.72 19.63 -15.56
CA PRO A 55 -3.76 19.21 -14.61
C PRO A 55 -4.14 17.72 -14.68
N ARG A 56 -3.28 16.87 -15.24
CA ARG A 56 -3.59 15.44 -15.41
C ARG A 56 -3.54 14.69 -14.07
N ARG A 57 -4.40 13.71 -13.95
CA ARG A 57 -4.47 12.79 -12.82
C ARG A 57 -3.61 11.56 -13.13
N LEU A 58 -2.93 11.04 -12.12
CA LEU A 58 -1.97 9.95 -12.28
C LEU A 58 -2.48 8.69 -11.59
N ILE A 59 -2.41 7.55 -12.27
CA ILE A 59 -2.60 6.22 -11.68
C ILE A 59 -1.25 5.51 -11.72
N LEU A 60 -0.78 5.13 -10.55
CA LEU A 60 0.46 4.38 -10.31
C LEU A 60 0.17 2.98 -9.82
N ASP A 61 1.18 2.13 -9.84
CA ASP A 61 1.21 0.86 -9.11
C ASP A 61 2.53 0.76 -8.34
N THR A 62 2.49 1.09 -7.04
CA THR A 62 3.68 1.01 -6.20
C THR A 62 4.13 -0.42 -5.89
N ALA A 63 3.42 -1.44 -6.35
CA ALA A 63 3.88 -2.82 -6.31
C ALA A 63 4.92 -3.14 -7.41
N VAL A 64 5.15 -2.23 -8.37
CA VAL A 64 6.00 -2.46 -9.54
C VAL A 64 7.19 -1.50 -9.55
N GLY A 65 8.41 -2.04 -9.49
CA GLY A 65 9.65 -1.27 -9.49
C GLY A 65 10.40 -1.29 -8.16
N ASN A 66 11.33 -0.38 -7.97
CA ASN A 66 12.06 -0.25 -6.71
C ASN A 66 11.17 0.32 -5.60
N PRO A 67 10.97 -0.36 -4.47
CA PRO A 67 10.03 0.05 -3.42
C PRO A 67 10.28 1.46 -2.87
N SER A 68 11.54 1.80 -2.63
CA SER A 68 11.91 3.11 -2.10
C SER A 68 11.62 4.21 -3.12
N HIS A 69 11.95 3.98 -4.39
CA HIS A 69 11.61 4.92 -5.46
C HIS A 69 10.10 5.11 -5.61
N CYS A 70 9.34 4.00 -5.63
CA CYS A 70 7.88 4.00 -5.78
C CYS A 70 7.19 4.80 -4.67
N LEU A 71 7.55 4.54 -3.40
CA LEU A 71 6.95 5.23 -2.26
C LEU A 71 7.36 6.70 -2.18
N ASN A 72 8.62 7.04 -2.51
CA ASN A 72 9.05 8.43 -2.57
C ASN A 72 8.37 9.21 -3.70
N LEU A 73 8.16 8.58 -4.86
CA LEU A 73 7.40 9.18 -5.95
C LEU A 73 5.95 9.43 -5.54
N LEU A 74 5.28 8.44 -4.95
CA LEU A 74 3.91 8.58 -4.46
C LEU A 74 3.82 9.73 -3.43
N ARG A 75 4.74 9.79 -2.46
CA ARG A 75 4.84 10.88 -1.50
C ARG A 75 4.97 12.24 -2.19
N SER A 76 5.90 12.38 -3.12
CA SER A 76 6.14 13.63 -3.83
C SER A 76 4.90 14.11 -4.57
N ARG A 77 4.15 13.20 -5.22
CA ARG A 77 2.90 13.52 -5.92
C ARG A 77 1.81 14.00 -4.96
N VAL A 78 1.67 13.31 -3.83
CA VAL A 78 0.72 13.69 -2.78
C VAL A 78 1.07 15.07 -2.19
N GLU A 79 2.33 15.29 -1.84
CA GLU A 79 2.80 16.54 -1.25
C GLU A 79 2.70 17.74 -2.22
N SER A 80 2.85 17.51 -3.53
CA SER A 80 2.65 18.53 -4.56
C SER A 80 1.17 18.87 -4.82
N GLY A 81 0.23 18.13 -4.21
CA GLY A 81 -1.21 18.31 -4.43
C GLY A 81 -1.71 17.75 -5.77
N GLN A 82 -0.89 16.97 -6.48
CA GLN A 82 -1.32 16.31 -7.70
C GLN A 82 -2.31 15.20 -7.38
N ALA A 83 -3.38 15.10 -8.15
CA ALA A 83 -4.32 13.99 -8.02
C ALA A 83 -3.64 12.68 -8.46
N VAL A 84 -3.41 11.80 -7.49
CA VAL A 84 -2.76 10.49 -7.69
C VAL A 84 -3.58 9.39 -7.04
N ASN A 85 -3.69 8.26 -7.73
CA ASN A 85 -4.22 7.02 -7.20
C ASN A 85 -3.18 5.92 -7.37
N ASP A 86 -3.16 5.00 -6.40
CA ASP A 86 -2.24 3.87 -6.39
C ASP A 86 -3.02 2.55 -6.38
N LEU A 87 -2.75 1.68 -7.35
CA LEU A 87 -3.41 0.38 -7.46
C LEU A 87 -3.06 -0.52 -6.28
N ASN A 88 -1.84 -0.42 -5.76
CA ASN A 88 -1.41 -1.15 -4.59
C ASN A 88 -2.21 -0.75 -3.34
N TRP A 89 -2.50 0.55 -3.19
CA TRP A 89 -3.41 1.06 -2.16
C TRP A 89 -4.85 0.56 -2.34
N LEU A 90 -5.33 0.45 -3.57
CA LEU A 90 -6.68 -0.05 -3.86
C LEU A 90 -6.82 -1.50 -3.41
N ARG A 91 -5.80 -2.35 -3.64
CA ARG A 91 -5.76 -3.75 -3.22
C ARG A 91 -5.81 -3.93 -1.70
N LEU A 92 -5.37 -2.93 -0.93
CA LEU A 92 -5.47 -2.92 0.53
C LEU A 92 -6.89 -2.66 1.05
N ARG A 93 -7.86 -2.40 0.18
CA ARG A 93 -9.21 -2.03 0.61
C ARG A 93 -9.83 -3.06 1.53
N SER A 94 -9.83 -4.32 1.14
CA SER A 94 -10.41 -5.40 1.95
C SER A 94 -9.72 -5.54 3.31
N TRP A 95 -8.38 -5.43 3.36
CA TRP A 95 -7.62 -5.45 4.62
C TRP A 95 -8.02 -4.32 5.56
N ARG A 96 -8.15 -3.10 5.03
CA ARG A 96 -8.53 -1.93 5.83
C ARG A 96 -9.96 -2.01 6.31
N GLU A 97 -10.89 -2.44 5.45
CA GLU A 97 -12.31 -2.59 5.80
C GLU A 97 -12.49 -3.68 6.85
N THR A 98 -11.85 -4.84 6.69
CA THR A 98 -11.92 -5.93 7.67
C THR A 98 -11.33 -5.51 9.01
N LEU A 99 -10.14 -4.88 9.01
CA LEU A 99 -9.54 -4.40 10.26
C LEU A 99 -10.41 -3.36 10.96
N ALA A 100 -11.01 -2.44 10.22
CA ALA A 100 -11.94 -1.45 10.78
C ALA A 100 -13.17 -2.12 11.40
N MET A 101 -13.78 -3.11 10.71
CA MET A 101 -14.93 -3.86 11.23
C MET A 101 -14.63 -4.59 12.55
N VAL A 102 -13.42 -5.11 12.72
CA VAL A 102 -13.00 -5.77 13.97
C VAL A 102 -13.14 -4.86 15.17
N PHE A 103 -12.77 -3.59 15.02
CA PHE A 103 -12.74 -2.61 16.09
C PHE A 103 -13.91 -1.63 16.09
N ASP A 104 -14.89 -1.83 15.22
CA ASP A 104 -16.10 -0.99 15.16
C ASP A 104 -16.99 -1.14 16.41
N PRO A 105 -17.18 -2.35 16.99
CA PRO A 105 -17.92 -2.50 18.22
C PRO A 105 -17.28 -1.73 19.40
N PRO A 106 -18.07 -0.99 20.20
CA PRO A 106 -17.58 -0.16 21.30
C PRO A 106 -16.68 -0.90 22.29
N ASN A 107 -17.03 -2.15 22.63
CA ASN A 107 -16.27 -3.01 23.56
C ASN A 107 -14.91 -3.46 23.02
N ARG A 108 -14.65 -3.30 21.73
CA ARG A 108 -13.34 -3.62 21.12
C ARG A 108 -12.52 -2.37 20.80
N ARG A 109 -13.19 -1.23 20.68
CA ARG A 109 -12.54 0.03 20.31
C ARG A 109 -11.48 0.46 21.29
N ASP A 110 -11.68 0.22 22.58
CA ASP A 110 -10.73 0.55 23.64
C ASP A 110 -9.41 -0.22 23.48
N ALA A 111 -9.43 -1.42 22.89
CA ALA A 111 -8.22 -2.20 22.63
C ALA A 111 -7.24 -1.48 21.69
N LEU A 112 -7.72 -0.62 20.78
CA LEU A 112 -6.87 0.18 19.89
C LEU A 112 -5.92 1.11 20.67
N CYS A 113 -6.32 1.56 21.86
CA CYS A 113 -5.50 2.40 22.73
C CYS A 113 -4.36 1.62 23.40
N HIS A 114 -4.35 0.29 23.30
CA HIS A 114 -3.42 -0.60 23.99
C HIS A 114 -2.58 -1.45 23.03
N ILE A 115 -2.51 -1.07 21.76
CA ILE A 115 -1.66 -1.75 20.77
C ILE A 115 -0.19 -1.53 21.18
N THR A 116 0.54 -2.65 21.25
CA THR A 116 1.97 -2.67 21.58
C THR A 116 2.82 -3.22 20.43
N GLN A 117 2.19 -3.95 19.50
CA GLN A 117 2.90 -4.55 18.37
C GLN A 117 2.00 -4.67 17.15
N LEU A 118 2.60 -4.38 15.99
CA LEU A 118 2.03 -4.60 14.65
C LEU A 118 3.03 -5.41 13.84
N ASP A 119 2.63 -6.60 13.41
CA ASP A 119 3.41 -7.43 12.50
C ASP A 119 2.65 -7.55 11.17
N ILE A 120 3.38 -7.44 10.07
CA ILE A 120 2.85 -7.59 8.71
C ILE A 120 3.76 -8.53 7.93
N ASP A 121 3.17 -9.51 7.26
CA ASP A 121 3.85 -10.43 6.37
C ASP A 121 3.48 -10.11 4.92
N VAL A 122 4.49 -10.00 4.06
CA VAL A 122 4.33 -9.79 2.61
C VAL A 122 5.02 -10.89 1.83
N GLU A 123 4.42 -11.27 0.73
CA GLU A 123 4.95 -12.29 -0.16
C GLU A 123 6.08 -11.74 -1.05
N GLY A 124 7.25 -12.39 -1.04
CA GLY A 124 8.42 -11.92 -1.79
C GLY A 124 9.08 -10.67 -1.19
N HIS A 125 9.91 -9.98 -1.99
CA HIS A 125 10.81 -8.93 -1.48
C HIS A 125 10.31 -7.49 -1.72
N HIS A 126 9.01 -7.28 -1.90
CA HIS A 126 8.47 -5.95 -2.19
C HIS A 126 7.58 -5.42 -1.05
N PRO A 127 8.10 -4.62 -0.11
CA PRO A 127 7.39 -4.26 1.12
C PRO A 127 6.34 -3.15 0.97
N ALA A 128 6.18 -2.52 -0.20
CA ALA A 128 5.41 -1.29 -0.35
C ALA A 128 3.96 -1.42 0.15
N GLN A 129 3.28 -2.55 -0.13
CA GLN A 129 1.90 -2.75 0.30
C GLN A 129 1.77 -2.82 1.82
N GLY A 130 2.63 -3.59 2.47
CA GLY A 130 2.66 -3.71 3.93
C GLY A 130 3.02 -2.38 4.61
N LEU A 131 3.94 -1.60 4.03
CA LEU A 131 4.31 -0.28 4.55
C LEU A 131 3.17 0.74 4.41
N LEU A 132 2.42 0.72 3.32
CA LEU A 132 1.21 1.53 3.16
C LEU A 132 0.14 1.17 4.20
N MET A 133 -0.02 -0.13 4.50
CA MET A 133 -0.95 -0.58 5.54
C MET A 133 -0.51 -0.13 6.93
N ALA A 134 0.78 -0.32 7.28
CA ALA A 134 1.33 0.14 8.55
C ALA A 134 1.21 1.65 8.73
N ALA A 135 1.53 2.42 7.68
CA ALA A 135 1.42 3.87 7.69
C ALA A 135 -0.03 4.34 7.86
N TRP A 136 -0.99 3.65 7.24
CA TRP A 136 -2.41 3.95 7.44
C TRP A 136 -2.85 3.69 8.88
N ILE A 137 -2.46 2.56 9.48
CA ILE A 137 -2.78 2.25 10.88
C ILE A 137 -2.17 3.32 11.80
N ALA A 138 -0.88 3.63 11.60
CA ALA A 138 -0.17 4.61 12.42
C ALA A 138 -0.80 6.01 12.33
N ASP A 139 -1.18 6.44 11.11
CA ASP A 139 -1.86 7.72 10.90
C ASP A 139 -3.23 7.76 11.60
N ARG A 140 -4.04 6.71 11.44
CA ARG A 140 -5.37 6.63 12.06
C ARG A 140 -5.33 6.63 13.58
N LEU A 141 -4.28 6.07 14.16
CA LEU A 141 -4.10 5.96 15.61
C LEU A 141 -3.19 7.05 16.20
N GLY A 142 -2.72 7.98 15.35
CA GLY A 142 -1.89 9.10 15.78
C GLY A 142 -0.50 8.70 16.29
N TRP A 143 0.06 7.58 15.78
CA TRP A 143 1.40 7.13 16.17
C TRP A 143 2.48 8.00 15.55
N GLN A 144 3.56 8.21 16.30
CA GLN A 144 4.73 8.97 15.85
C GLN A 144 5.89 8.01 15.57
N LEU A 145 6.45 8.06 14.38
CA LEU A 145 7.62 7.26 14.01
C LEU A 145 8.86 7.80 14.75
N LEU A 146 9.49 6.95 15.57
CA LEU A 146 10.73 7.23 16.29
C LEU A 146 11.96 6.84 15.45
N GLY A 147 11.88 5.74 14.71
CA GLY A 147 12.95 5.28 13.84
C GLY A 147 12.57 4.00 13.10
N SER A 148 13.29 3.72 12.02
CA SER A 148 13.12 2.51 11.21
C SER A 148 14.48 1.90 10.85
N LYS A 149 14.47 0.61 10.56
CA LYS A 149 15.63 -0.15 10.08
C LYS A 149 15.19 -1.11 9.00
N VAL A 150 15.85 -1.02 7.85
CA VAL A 150 15.66 -1.92 6.71
C VAL A 150 16.72 -3.01 6.75
N SER A 151 16.34 -4.26 6.51
CA SER A 151 17.21 -5.42 6.40
C SER A 151 16.79 -6.30 5.20
N GLU A 152 17.55 -7.35 4.93
CA GLU A 152 17.17 -8.34 3.91
C GLU A 152 15.89 -9.12 4.29
N GLU A 153 15.63 -9.28 5.57
CA GLU A 153 14.46 -10.00 6.09
C GLU A 153 13.19 -9.14 6.10
N GLY A 154 13.32 -7.83 6.01
CA GLY A 154 12.19 -6.90 6.03
C GLY A 154 12.50 -5.55 6.66
N VAL A 155 11.48 -4.95 7.23
CA VAL A 155 11.54 -3.61 7.85
C VAL A 155 11.06 -3.69 9.29
N THR A 156 11.83 -3.11 10.20
CA THR A 156 11.42 -2.92 11.59
C THR A 156 11.33 -1.43 11.89
N ALA A 157 10.38 -1.03 12.72
CA ALA A 157 10.29 0.35 13.18
C ALA A 157 9.77 0.42 14.61
N GLN A 158 10.01 1.57 15.22
CA GLN A 158 9.50 1.90 16.53
C GLN A 158 8.64 3.15 16.43
N PHE A 159 7.44 3.06 16.96
CA PHE A 159 6.52 4.18 17.06
C PHE A 159 6.27 4.50 18.54
N SER A 160 5.86 5.73 18.80
CA SER A 160 5.32 6.17 20.07
C SER A 160 3.84 6.49 19.93
N ARG A 161 3.05 6.05 20.87
CA ARG A 161 1.66 6.48 21.06
C ARG A 161 1.60 7.88 21.68
N HIS A 162 0.45 8.52 21.66
CA HIS A 162 0.21 9.84 22.26
C HIS A 162 0.45 9.87 23.79
N ASP A 163 0.33 8.72 24.47
CA ASP A 163 0.61 8.55 25.90
C ASP A 163 2.09 8.23 26.19
N GLY A 164 2.95 8.21 25.18
CA GLY A 164 4.37 7.90 25.27
C GLY A 164 4.72 6.42 25.27
N ALA A 165 3.73 5.52 25.16
CA ALA A 165 4.01 4.09 25.11
C ALA A 165 4.59 3.68 23.75
N ASP A 166 5.57 2.78 23.80
CA ASP A 166 6.24 2.26 22.61
C ASP A 166 5.41 1.22 21.90
N ILE A 167 5.45 1.28 20.56
CA ILE A 167 4.83 0.30 19.67
C ILE A 167 5.91 -0.26 18.77
N ARG A 168 6.04 -1.58 18.75
CA ARG A 168 6.94 -2.29 17.83
C ARG A 168 6.23 -2.58 16.52
N PHE A 169 6.87 -2.23 15.43
CA PHE A 169 6.45 -2.64 14.09
C PHE A 169 7.48 -3.58 13.47
N GLN A 170 6.99 -4.64 12.84
CA GLN A 170 7.79 -5.55 12.04
C GLN A 170 7.06 -5.91 10.76
N LEU A 171 7.73 -5.71 9.63
CA LEU A 171 7.32 -6.24 8.34
C LEU A 171 8.32 -7.29 7.92
N MET A 172 7.83 -8.50 7.64
CA MET A 172 8.66 -9.61 7.18
C MET A 172 8.30 -10.00 5.75
N THR A 173 9.33 -10.37 5.00
CA THR A 173 9.17 -10.96 3.68
C THR A 173 9.13 -12.48 3.82
N VAL A 174 8.06 -13.11 3.33
CA VAL A 174 7.89 -14.56 3.39
C VAL A 174 8.08 -15.16 2.00
N PRO A 175 8.65 -16.38 1.89
CA PRO A 175 8.78 -17.08 0.62
C PRO A 175 7.41 -17.34 0.00
N THR A 176 7.30 -17.12 -1.31
CA THR A 176 6.07 -17.41 -2.05
C THR A 176 5.96 -18.89 -2.39
N GLY A 177 4.82 -19.49 -2.10
CA GLY A 177 4.49 -20.86 -2.55
C GLY A 177 4.13 -20.93 -4.04
N GLN A 178 3.47 -19.91 -4.53
CA GLN A 178 3.20 -19.65 -5.96
C GLN A 178 3.37 -18.16 -6.23
N PRO A 179 3.90 -17.77 -7.40
CA PRO A 179 3.97 -16.37 -7.74
C PRO A 179 2.60 -15.72 -7.67
N SER A 180 2.43 -14.76 -6.79
CA SER A 180 1.21 -13.97 -6.75
C SER A 180 1.13 -13.09 -8.00
N VAL A 181 -0.07 -12.70 -8.38
CA VAL A 181 -0.30 -11.79 -9.52
C VAL A 181 0.38 -10.44 -9.28
N HIS A 182 0.65 -10.10 -8.02
CA HIS A 182 1.26 -8.85 -7.61
C HIS A 182 2.42 -9.11 -6.64
N ALA A 183 3.59 -8.55 -6.94
CA ALA A 183 4.75 -8.62 -6.06
C ALA A 183 4.43 -7.92 -4.73
N GLY A 184 4.90 -8.51 -3.62
CA GLY A 184 4.75 -7.91 -2.28
C GLY A 184 3.32 -7.89 -1.75
N GLN A 185 2.47 -8.80 -2.20
CA GLN A 185 1.12 -8.92 -1.67
C GLN A 185 1.15 -9.23 -0.17
N MET A 186 0.33 -8.52 0.60
CA MET A 186 0.12 -8.86 2.02
C MET A 186 -0.52 -10.23 2.15
N VAL A 187 0.05 -11.04 3.04
CA VAL A 187 -0.45 -12.40 3.37
C VAL A 187 -0.81 -12.53 4.84
N GLY A 188 -0.31 -11.65 5.69
CA GLY A 188 -0.62 -11.65 7.12
C GLY A 188 -0.56 -10.28 7.76
N LEU A 189 -1.40 -10.06 8.76
CA LEU A 189 -1.35 -8.93 9.66
C LEU A 189 -1.70 -9.40 11.05
N ARG A 190 -0.90 -9.02 12.05
CA ARG A 190 -1.15 -9.31 13.45
C ARG A 190 -1.04 -8.04 14.27
N LEU A 191 -2.07 -7.76 15.05
CA LEU A 191 -2.10 -6.69 16.05
C LEU A 191 -2.15 -7.30 17.44
N ILE A 192 -1.23 -6.88 18.31
CA ILE A 192 -1.17 -7.28 19.73
C ILE A 192 -1.53 -6.07 20.57
N CYS A 193 -2.59 -6.22 21.36
CA CYS A 193 -3.05 -5.22 22.31
C CYS A 193 -2.82 -5.74 23.73
N GLN A 194 -2.13 -4.98 24.56
CA GLN A 194 -1.83 -5.32 25.96
C GLN A 194 -2.28 -4.19 26.87
N PRO A 195 -3.51 -4.25 27.42
CA PRO A 195 -3.94 -3.29 28.42
C PRO A 195 -3.14 -3.48 29.71
N GLU A 196 -2.97 -2.41 30.49
CA GLU A 196 -2.26 -2.46 31.79
C GLU A 196 -2.95 -3.41 32.79
N GLN A 197 -4.27 -3.52 32.71
CA GLN A 197 -5.09 -4.42 33.50
C GLN A 197 -6.02 -5.20 32.59
N GLY A 198 -6.07 -6.52 32.77
CA GLY A 198 -6.92 -7.39 31.97
C GLY A 198 -6.14 -8.33 31.05
N GLN A 199 -6.87 -9.00 30.17
CA GLN A 199 -6.27 -9.94 29.22
C GLN A 199 -5.86 -9.22 27.92
N GLY A 200 -4.65 -9.56 27.42
CA GLY A 200 -4.20 -9.08 26.12
C GLY A 200 -5.03 -9.65 24.97
N VAL A 201 -5.13 -8.90 23.91
CA VAL A 201 -5.88 -9.24 22.72
C VAL A 201 -4.93 -9.36 21.54
N CYS A 202 -5.06 -10.41 20.75
CA CYS A 202 -4.36 -10.57 19.49
C CYS A 202 -5.38 -10.71 18.35
N VAL A 203 -5.30 -9.83 17.37
CA VAL A 203 -6.08 -9.91 16.13
C VAL A 203 -5.17 -10.35 15.00
N ILE A 204 -5.54 -11.41 14.31
CA ILE A 204 -4.79 -11.99 13.20
C ILE A 204 -5.68 -11.96 11.95
N LEU A 205 -5.17 -11.37 10.88
CA LEU A 205 -5.75 -11.45 9.55
C LEU A 205 -4.77 -12.21 8.66
N CYS A 206 -5.22 -13.27 8.01
CA CYS A 206 -4.41 -14.07 7.09
C CYS A 206 -5.09 -14.15 5.72
N ALA A 207 -4.33 -13.96 4.64
CA ALA A 207 -4.80 -14.29 3.30
C ALA A 207 -4.76 -15.81 3.11
N GLU A 208 -5.87 -16.39 2.67
CA GLU A 208 -5.94 -17.81 2.34
C GLU A 208 -5.86 -18.06 0.83
N SER A 209 -5.38 -19.23 0.45
CA SER A 209 -5.44 -19.70 -0.94
C SER A 209 -6.90 -19.76 -1.41
N GLY A 210 -7.22 -19.05 -2.48
CA GLY A 210 -8.59 -18.97 -2.99
C GLY A 210 -9.25 -17.59 -2.88
N GLY A 211 -8.50 -16.56 -2.47
CA GLY A 211 -9.00 -15.19 -2.42
C GLY A 211 -9.88 -14.90 -1.21
N CYS A 212 -9.63 -15.58 -0.11
CA CYS A 212 -10.30 -15.33 1.17
C CYS A 212 -9.32 -14.78 2.19
N MET A 213 -9.84 -14.02 3.16
CA MET A 213 -9.10 -13.55 4.31
C MET A 213 -9.71 -14.18 5.56
N ARG A 214 -8.87 -14.77 6.41
CA ARG A 214 -9.28 -15.31 7.70
C ARG A 214 -9.01 -14.31 8.79
N LEU A 215 -10.00 -14.07 9.62
CA LEU A 215 -9.90 -13.29 10.86
C LEU A 215 -9.87 -14.26 12.04
N GLU A 216 -8.85 -14.17 12.85
CA GLU A 216 -8.73 -14.97 14.07
C GLU A 216 -8.51 -14.07 15.29
N GLY A 217 -9.16 -14.36 16.40
CA GLY A 217 -8.83 -13.84 17.70
C GLY A 217 -7.84 -14.76 18.39
N GLY A 218 -6.60 -14.33 18.60
CA GLY A 218 -5.59 -15.09 19.30
C GLY A 218 -5.51 -14.70 20.77
N GLY A 219 -5.27 -15.69 21.65
CA GLY A 219 -5.12 -15.46 23.10
C GLY A 219 -6.38 -15.77 23.91
N MET A 220 -6.25 -15.74 25.24
CA MET A 220 -7.36 -16.01 26.17
C MET A 220 -8.34 -14.83 26.30
N ALA A 221 -8.24 -13.83 25.45
CA ALA A 221 -9.10 -12.66 25.47
C ALA A 221 -10.37 -12.91 24.68
N SER A 222 -11.47 -12.87 25.36
CA SER A 222 -12.81 -12.95 24.80
C SER A 222 -13.19 -11.68 24.06
N LEU A 223 -12.59 -11.41 22.88
CA LEU A 223 -13.17 -10.42 21.96
C LEU A 223 -14.45 -10.94 21.31
N GLU A 224 -14.88 -12.17 21.62
CA GLU A 224 -15.96 -12.84 20.91
C GLU A 224 -15.79 -12.75 19.37
N LEU A 225 -14.54 -12.78 18.93
CA LEU A 225 -14.21 -12.88 17.52
C LEU A 225 -14.45 -14.33 17.11
N HIS A 226 -15.50 -14.54 16.36
CA HIS A 226 -15.67 -15.78 15.62
C HIS A 226 -14.72 -15.75 14.43
N GLU A 227 -14.18 -16.91 14.06
CA GLU A 227 -13.46 -17.07 12.81
C GLU A 227 -14.38 -16.64 11.66
N GLU A 228 -14.00 -15.61 10.92
CA GLU A 228 -14.78 -15.10 9.81
C GLU A 228 -13.95 -15.12 8.54
N ILE A 229 -14.51 -15.64 7.47
CA ILE A 229 -13.87 -15.69 6.16
C ILE A 229 -14.45 -14.59 5.30
N VAL A 230 -13.61 -13.63 4.93
CA VAL A 230 -13.95 -12.51 4.05
C VAL A 230 -13.35 -12.78 2.67
N SER A 231 -14.16 -12.69 1.62
CA SER A 231 -13.65 -12.87 0.26
C SER A 231 -12.77 -11.70 -0.15
N VAL A 232 -11.56 -12.00 -0.62
CA VAL A 232 -10.64 -11.03 -1.23
C VAL A 232 -10.71 -11.18 -2.73
N GLN A 233 -11.15 -10.15 -3.43
CA GLN A 233 -11.20 -10.19 -4.89
C GLN A 233 -9.80 -9.93 -5.46
N HIS A 234 -9.23 -10.94 -6.10
CA HIS A 234 -8.05 -10.75 -6.95
C HIS A 234 -8.51 -10.10 -8.26
N ALA A 235 -8.17 -8.83 -8.44
CA ALA A 235 -8.45 -8.09 -9.66
C ALA A 235 -7.16 -7.94 -10.47
N THR A 236 -7.26 -7.98 -11.80
CA THR A 236 -6.15 -7.57 -12.66
C THR A 236 -5.94 -6.06 -12.57
N PRO A 237 -4.75 -5.52 -12.91
CA PRO A 237 -4.51 -4.07 -12.92
C PRO A 237 -5.53 -3.29 -13.75
N GLU A 238 -5.99 -3.86 -14.88
CA GLU A 238 -7.00 -3.26 -15.73
C GLU A 238 -8.36 -3.15 -15.03
N MET A 239 -8.74 -4.18 -14.28
CA MET A 239 -9.98 -4.18 -13.48
C MET A 239 -9.89 -3.13 -12.35
N ASP A 240 -8.73 -3.00 -11.73
CA ASP A 240 -8.51 -2.02 -10.67
C ASP A 240 -8.58 -0.59 -11.24
N VAL A 241 -7.98 -0.34 -12.41
CA VAL A 241 -8.10 0.95 -13.12
C VAL A 241 -9.55 1.23 -13.50
N ALA A 242 -10.28 0.24 -14.03
CA ALA A 242 -11.69 0.41 -14.38
C ALA A 242 -12.54 0.78 -13.14
N ARG A 243 -12.26 0.19 -11.97
CA ARG A 243 -12.92 0.54 -10.71
C ARG A 243 -12.62 1.97 -10.27
N LEU A 244 -11.36 2.40 -10.37
CA LEU A 244 -10.97 3.78 -10.05
C LEU A 244 -11.69 4.79 -10.95
N LEU A 245 -11.74 4.53 -12.26
CA LEU A 245 -12.37 5.42 -13.21
C LEU A 245 -13.89 5.48 -13.05
N SER A 246 -14.54 4.35 -12.74
CA SER A 246 -16.00 4.32 -12.52
C SER A 246 -16.43 4.92 -11.19
N GLY A 247 -15.54 4.98 -10.20
CA GLY A 247 -15.82 5.53 -8.87
C GLY A 247 -15.87 7.05 -8.78
N GLY A 248 -15.61 7.77 -9.87
CA GLY A 248 -15.65 9.25 -9.89
C GLY A 248 -14.59 9.92 -9.01
N HIS A 249 -13.49 9.24 -8.70
CA HIS A 249 -12.42 9.74 -7.84
C HIS A 249 -11.58 10.80 -8.56
N ASP A 250 -12.02 12.04 -8.50
CA ASP A 250 -11.35 13.17 -9.12
C ASP A 250 -10.14 13.71 -8.35
N SER A 251 -9.92 13.23 -7.15
CA SER A 251 -8.82 13.63 -6.25
C SER A 251 -8.14 12.42 -5.62
N THR A 252 -6.96 12.63 -5.06
CA THR A 252 -6.29 11.62 -4.23
C THR A 252 -7.17 11.22 -3.05
N ASN A 253 -7.24 9.91 -2.77
CA ASN A 253 -7.92 9.43 -1.58
C ASN A 253 -7.26 10.04 -0.32
N PRO A 254 -8.03 10.70 0.58
CA PRO A 254 -7.46 11.35 1.77
C PRO A 254 -6.66 10.42 2.68
N LEU A 255 -7.08 9.15 2.78
CA LEU A 255 -6.37 8.16 3.59
C LEU A 255 -5.03 7.76 2.94
N LEU A 256 -4.97 7.70 1.61
CA LEU A 256 -3.72 7.51 0.89
C LEU A 256 -2.81 8.72 1.07
N ALA A 257 -3.36 9.91 0.94
CA ALA A 257 -2.60 11.16 1.10
C ALA A 257 -1.95 11.27 2.49
N ALA A 258 -2.64 10.80 3.54
CA ALA A 258 -2.11 10.78 4.89
C ALA A 258 -1.06 9.67 5.09
N ALA A 259 -1.25 8.49 4.50
CA ALA A 259 -0.36 7.33 4.69
C ALA A 259 0.93 7.40 3.87
N ALA A 260 0.89 7.93 2.64
CA ALA A 260 2.01 7.87 1.70
C ALA A 260 3.32 8.51 2.23
N PRO A 261 3.30 9.70 2.90
CA PRO A 261 4.53 10.28 3.46
C PRO A 261 5.19 9.41 4.52
N LEU A 262 4.39 8.78 5.38
CA LEU A 262 4.90 7.92 6.44
C LEU A 262 5.42 6.59 5.87
N ALA A 263 4.73 6.00 4.88
CA ALA A 263 5.18 4.78 4.22
C ALA A 263 6.56 4.96 3.57
N ALA A 264 6.80 6.10 2.92
CA ALA A 264 8.11 6.42 2.33
C ALA A 264 9.20 6.58 3.41
N ARG A 265 8.88 7.18 4.57
CA ARG A 265 9.81 7.35 5.68
C ARG A 265 10.23 6.04 6.35
N LEU A 266 9.41 5.01 6.28
CA LEU A 266 9.73 3.68 6.84
C LEU A 266 10.86 2.98 6.08
N LEU A 267 11.15 3.39 4.83
CA LEU A 267 12.26 2.88 4.01
C LEU A 267 13.48 3.82 3.97
N SER A 268 13.46 4.92 4.70
CA SER A 268 14.56 5.92 4.69
C SER A 268 15.57 5.71 5.82
#